data_47abbbad869e41eecfec9e1bbea78f7e
#
_entry.id   47abbbad869e41eecfec9e1bbea78f7e
#
_cell.length_a   1.000
_cell.length_b   1.000
_cell.length_c   1.000
_cell.angle_alpha   90.00
_cell.angle_beta   90.00
_cell.angle_gamma   90.00
#
_symmetry.space_group_name_H-M   'P 1'
#
loop_
_entity.id
_entity.type
_entity.pdbx_description
1 polymer ?
#
loop_
_entity_poly.entity_id
_entity_poly.type
_entity_poly.pdbx_seq_one_letter_code
_entity_poly.pdbx_strand_id
1 'polypeptide(L)'
;MTRYFFVILIMALIGVAIVVKAGVTMFAERQYWQDVADRFVKENVTVKPNRGNIISSDGKLMASSLPEYRIYMDFMSGEKDEKRRKKDQARRDSILKANMDSICIGLHKIFPDKSAAQFKAHLQKGRQAKSRNYLIYPKRISYIQYKEVKRLPVFCLNRYKGGFKELAYNQRKKPFGSLAARTLGDVYADTAQGAKNGIELAFDTILKGRDGLTHRQKVMNKYLNIVDVAPIDGCDLITTIDVGMQDICEKALVDKLKELNATVGVVVLMEVATGEVKAIVNMTQGRDGEYYEVRNNAISDMLEPGSTFKTASIMVALEDGKITPDYIVDTGNGQKPMHGRVMKDHNWHRGGYGKLTVTEILGVSSNVGTSSIIENFYGSNPQKFVDGLKRMSIDQPLHLQISGEGKPNIRGPKERYFSKTTLPWMSIGYETQVPPINILTFYNAIANNGVSIRPKFVKAAVRDGEVIKEYPTEIINPKICSDKTLAQIREILRKVVGEGLAKPAGSKQFHVSGKTGTAQVSQGAAGYKTGRTNYLVSFCGYFPSEEAK
;
A
#
# COMPACT_ATOMS: atom_id res chain seq x y z
N MET A 1 30.16 5.29 -87.34
CA MET A 1 30.86 5.45 -86.02
C MET A 1 30.52 6.75 -85.29
N THR A 2 30.35 7.86 -85.94
CA THR A 2 30.03 9.18 -85.30
C THR A 2 28.71 9.19 -84.50
N ARG A 3 27.65 8.50 -84.97
CA ARG A 3 26.35 8.45 -84.27
C ARG A 3 26.44 7.70 -82.93
N TYR A 4 27.20 6.64 -82.81
CA TYR A 4 27.39 5.89 -81.59
C TYR A 4 28.22 6.70 -80.57
N PHE A 5 29.22 7.47 -81.03
CA PHE A 5 30.01 8.35 -80.19
C PHE A 5 29.12 9.42 -79.52
N PHE A 6 28.20 10.03 -80.29
CA PHE A 6 27.27 11.01 -79.74
C PHE A 6 26.34 10.40 -78.69
N VAL A 7 25.82 9.18 -78.89
CA VAL A 7 24.98 8.50 -77.90
C VAL A 7 25.77 8.20 -76.63
N ILE A 8 27.01 7.69 -76.73
CA ILE A 8 27.87 7.42 -75.57
C ILE A 8 28.20 8.72 -74.82
N LEU A 9 28.48 9.82 -75.55
CA LEU A 9 28.75 11.13 -74.92
C LEU A 9 27.53 11.66 -74.16
N ILE A 10 26.33 11.55 -74.74
CA ILE A 10 25.10 11.96 -74.06
C ILE A 10 24.82 11.09 -72.81
N MET A 11 25.03 9.79 -72.86
CA MET A 11 24.87 8.91 -71.70
C MET A 11 25.90 9.22 -70.61
N ALA A 12 27.13 9.51 -70.98
CA ALA A 12 28.18 9.93 -70.05
C ALA A 12 27.83 11.27 -69.36
N LEU A 13 27.34 12.25 -70.10
CA LEU A 13 26.87 13.53 -69.55
C LEU A 13 25.66 13.36 -68.60
N ILE A 14 24.71 12.50 -68.93
CA ILE A 14 23.59 12.16 -68.03
C ILE A 14 24.13 11.48 -66.75
N GLY A 15 25.05 10.55 -66.90
CA GLY A 15 25.69 9.89 -65.73
C GLY A 15 26.40 10.89 -64.81
N VAL A 16 27.18 11.80 -65.37
CA VAL A 16 27.81 12.86 -64.60
C VAL A 16 26.78 13.79 -63.92
N ALA A 17 25.74 14.19 -64.63
CA ALA A 17 24.66 15.01 -64.09
C ALA A 17 23.94 14.34 -62.90
N ILE A 18 23.69 13.02 -62.97
CA ILE A 18 23.10 12.24 -61.85
C ILE A 18 24.05 12.22 -60.63
N VAL A 19 25.33 11.97 -60.84
CA VAL A 19 26.33 11.94 -59.75
C VAL A 19 26.48 13.33 -59.10
N VAL A 20 26.53 14.40 -59.91
CA VAL A 20 26.57 15.78 -59.43
C VAL A 20 25.29 16.10 -58.65
N LYS A 21 24.12 15.76 -59.15
CA LYS A 21 22.86 15.99 -58.42
C LYS A 21 22.78 15.18 -57.14
N ALA A 22 23.24 13.93 -57.14
CA ALA A 22 23.33 13.13 -55.93
C ALA A 22 24.28 13.78 -54.86
N GLY A 23 25.44 14.28 -55.30
CA GLY A 23 26.35 15.02 -54.45
C GLY A 23 25.75 16.30 -53.88
N VAL A 24 25.07 17.10 -54.71
CA VAL A 24 24.37 18.32 -54.23
C VAL A 24 23.31 17.96 -53.21
N THR A 25 22.50 16.94 -53.46
CA THR A 25 21.47 16.50 -52.54
C THR A 25 22.07 15.99 -51.23
N MET A 26 23.16 15.25 -51.30
CA MET A 26 23.82 14.63 -50.13
C MET A 26 24.57 15.64 -49.25
N PHE A 27 25.18 16.67 -49.85
CA PHE A 27 26.05 17.61 -49.14
C PHE A 27 25.44 19.02 -49.00
N ALA A 28 24.93 19.61 -50.10
CA ALA A 28 24.45 20.98 -50.08
C ALA A 28 22.97 21.08 -49.60
N GLU A 29 22.12 20.10 -49.98
CA GLU A 29 20.71 20.07 -49.56
C GLU A 29 20.48 19.21 -48.32
N ARG A 30 21.54 18.74 -47.64
CA ARG A 30 21.45 17.83 -46.49
C ARG A 30 20.52 18.37 -45.37
N GLN A 31 20.70 19.62 -45.03
CA GLN A 31 19.91 20.24 -43.96
C GLN A 31 18.45 20.38 -44.36
N TYR A 32 18.17 20.75 -45.57
CA TYR A 32 16.80 20.81 -46.10
C TYR A 32 16.11 19.46 -46.05
N TRP A 33 16.78 18.37 -46.46
CA TRP A 33 16.22 17.04 -46.44
C TRP A 33 16.10 16.45 -45.02
N GLN A 34 17.01 16.82 -44.10
CA GLN A 34 16.85 16.53 -42.67
C GLN A 34 15.65 17.25 -42.09
N ASP A 35 15.45 18.53 -42.32
CA ASP A 35 14.28 19.29 -41.89
C ASP A 35 12.97 18.71 -42.48
N VAL A 36 13.04 18.21 -43.71
CA VAL A 36 11.91 17.52 -44.34
C VAL A 36 11.64 16.18 -43.65
N ALA A 37 12.66 15.38 -43.36
CA ALA A 37 12.53 14.12 -42.64
C ALA A 37 11.94 14.34 -41.25
N ASP A 38 12.44 15.30 -40.49
CA ASP A 38 11.93 15.65 -39.14
C ASP A 38 10.46 16.11 -39.14
N ARG A 39 10.00 16.70 -40.28
CA ARG A 39 8.57 17.03 -40.45
C ARG A 39 7.67 15.84 -40.74
N PHE A 40 8.22 14.79 -41.32
CA PHE A 40 7.47 13.61 -41.77
C PHE A 40 7.63 12.39 -40.87
N VAL A 41 8.74 12.29 -40.13
CA VAL A 41 9.05 11.22 -39.18
C VAL A 41 9.20 11.85 -37.80
N LYS A 42 8.32 11.52 -36.88
CA LYS A 42 8.52 11.77 -35.45
C LYS A 42 9.07 10.49 -34.86
N GLU A 43 10.35 10.48 -34.55
CA GLU A 43 11.02 9.37 -33.91
C GLU A 43 10.73 9.34 -32.38
N ASN A 44 10.86 8.17 -31.79
CA ASN A 44 10.88 7.96 -30.34
C ASN A 44 9.64 8.49 -29.57
N VAL A 45 8.46 8.24 -30.09
CA VAL A 45 7.23 8.45 -29.30
C VAL A 45 7.08 7.30 -28.30
N THR A 46 7.24 7.59 -27.02
CA THR A 46 7.07 6.60 -25.96
C THR A 46 5.61 6.20 -25.83
N VAL A 47 5.36 4.89 -25.85
CA VAL A 47 4.04 4.30 -25.54
C VAL A 47 4.11 3.71 -24.14
N LYS A 48 3.26 4.22 -23.26
CA LYS A 48 3.19 3.74 -21.88
C LYS A 48 2.49 2.39 -21.81
N PRO A 49 3.01 1.44 -21.03
CA PRO A 49 2.32 0.18 -20.75
C PRO A 49 1.14 0.41 -19.80
N ASN A 50 0.27 -0.58 -19.70
CA ASN A 50 -0.74 -0.64 -18.67
C ASN A 50 -0.09 -1.06 -17.35
N ARG A 51 -0.42 -0.34 -16.28
CA ARG A 51 0.00 -0.73 -14.93
C ARG A 51 -0.80 -1.94 -14.48
N GLY A 52 -0.13 -2.98 -13.98
CA GLY A 52 -0.72 -4.20 -13.47
C GLY A 52 -1.71 -3.96 -12.32
N ASN A 53 -2.60 -4.89 -12.10
CA ASN A 53 -3.62 -4.83 -11.07
C ASN A 53 -3.06 -5.31 -9.72
N ILE A 54 -3.74 -4.94 -8.62
CA ILE A 54 -3.53 -5.55 -7.31
C ILE A 54 -4.79 -6.34 -6.98
N ILE A 55 -4.62 -7.64 -6.77
CA ILE A 55 -5.69 -8.62 -6.58
C ILE A 55 -5.56 -9.22 -5.18
N SER A 56 -6.68 -9.38 -4.49
CA SER A 56 -6.74 -10.04 -3.17
C SER A 56 -6.54 -11.56 -3.27
N SER A 57 -6.31 -12.21 -2.14
CA SER A 57 -6.16 -13.68 -2.08
C SER A 57 -7.42 -14.43 -2.51
N ASP A 58 -8.60 -13.82 -2.36
CA ASP A 58 -9.90 -14.32 -2.80
C ASP A 58 -10.28 -13.87 -4.23
N GLY A 59 -9.31 -13.37 -5.01
CA GLY A 59 -9.45 -13.05 -6.44
C GLY A 59 -10.17 -11.73 -6.76
N LYS A 60 -10.43 -10.88 -5.78
CA LYS A 60 -11.10 -9.59 -5.99
C LYS A 60 -10.11 -8.49 -6.37
N LEU A 61 -10.53 -7.59 -7.25
CA LEU A 61 -9.71 -6.50 -7.75
C LEU A 61 -9.62 -5.37 -6.72
N MET A 62 -8.47 -5.22 -6.05
CA MET A 62 -8.27 -4.20 -5.02
C MET A 62 -7.77 -2.87 -5.58
N ALA A 63 -6.93 -2.87 -6.61
CA ALA A 63 -6.54 -1.68 -7.34
C ALA A 63 -6.34 -1.99 -8.82
N SER A 64 -6.86 -1.12 -9.69
CA SER A 64 -6.75 -1.26 -11.16
C SER A 64 -6.61 0.09 -11.84
N SER A 65 -5.97 0.10 -13.01
CA SER A 65 -5.85 1.29 -13.83
C SER A 65 -6.97 1.30 -14.87
N LEU A 66 -7.88 2.26 -14.74
CA LEU A 66 -8.99 2.43 -15.68
C LEU A 66 -8.76 3.68 -16.53
N PRO A 67 -8.99 3.61 -17.85
CA PRO A 67 -8.89 4.75 -18.71
C PRO A 67 -10.01 5.76 -18.40
N GLU A 68 -9.62 6.98 -18.12
CA GLU A 68 -10.50 8.15 -18.06
C GLU A 68 -10.16 9.10 -19.20
N TYR A 69 -11.13 9.90 -19.62
CA TYR A 69 -10.99 10.76 -20.78
C TYR A 69 -11.31 12.20 -20.43
N ARG A 70 -10.51 13.14 -20.94
CA ARG A 70 -10.93 14.52 -21.11
C ARG A 70 -11.31 14.74 -22.56
N ILE A 71 -12.44 15.39 -22.79
CA ILE A 71 -13.00 15.61 -24.11
C ILE A 71 -12.93 17.09 -24.49
N TYR A 72 -12.44 17.33 -25.68
CA TYR A 72 -12.21 18.66 -26.21
C TYR A 72 -12.84 18.84 -27.59
N MET A 73 -13.12 20.07 -27.95
CA MET A 73 -13.55 20.47 -29.28
C MET A 73 -12.52 21.41 -29.92
N ASP A 74 -12.10 21.08 -31.13
CA ASP A 74 -11.31 21.96 -32.00
C ASP A 74 -12.23 22.58 -33.05
N PHE A 75 -12.69 23.80 -32.77
CA PHE A 75 -13.57 24.51 -33.70
C PHE A 75 -12.86 24.97 -34.99
N MET A 76 -11.53 24.90 -35.03
CA MET A 76 -10.70 25.28 -36.17
C MET A 76 -10.05 24.09 -36.87
N SER A 77 -10.48 22.85 -36.54
CA SER A 77 -9.93 21.63 -37.17
C SER A 77 -10.28 21.61 -38.67
N GLY A 78 -9.49 20.88 -39.46
CA GLY A 78 -9.66 20.71 -40.90
C GLY A 78 -8.37 20.19 -41.51
N GLU A 79 -8.42 19.86 -42.81
CA GLU A 79 -7.25 19.41 -43.55
C GLU A 79 -6.19 20.53 -43.69
N LYS A 80 -4.96 20.17 -44.07
CA LYS A 80 -3.85 21.14 -44.24
C LYS A 80 -4.09 22.13 -45.38
N ASP A 81 -4.74 21.66 -46.44
CA ASP A 81 -5.12 22.51 -47.57
C ASP A 81 -6.16 23.55 -47.11
N GLU A 82 -5.90 24.82 -47.39
CA GLU A 82 -6.71 25.93 -46.89
C GLU A 82 -8.14 25.92 -47.45
N LYS A 83 -8.31 25.59 -48.73
CA LYS A 83 -9.64 25.53 -49.37
C LYS A 83 -10.45 24.38 -48.77
N ARG A 84 -9.85 23.19 -48.61
CA ARG A 84 -10.49 22.03 -47.98
C ARG A 84 -10.80 22.29 -46.52
N ARG A 85 -9.89 22.91 -45.79
CA ARG A 85 -10.10 23.30 -44.39
C ARG A 85 -11.28 24.25 -44.21
N LYS A 86 -11.41 25.29 -45.04
CA LYS A 86 -12.57 26.19 -45.03
C LYS A 86 -13.88 25.44 -45.33
N LYS A 87 -13.85 24.51 -46.27
CA LYS A 87 -15.02 23.66 -46.62
C LYS A 87 -15.40 22.72 -45.46
N ASP A 88 -14.44 22.07 -44.82
CA ASP A 88 -14.67 21.20 -43.66
C ASP A 88 -15.20 22.00 -42.45
N GLN A 89 -14.68 23.20 -42.21
CA GLN A 89 -15.17 24.08 -41.17
C GLN A 89 -16.61 24.50 -41.40
N ALA A 90 -16.94 24.97 -42.63
CA ALA A 90 -18.30 25.36 -42.99
C ALA A 90 -19.29 24.20 -42.83
N ARG A 91 -18.92 23.00 -43.32
CA ARG A 91 -19.73 21.79 -43.17
C ARG A 91 -19.98 21.40 -41.72
N ARG A 92 -18.92 21.40 -40.89
CA ARG A 92 -19.03 21.12 -39.45
C ARG A 92 -19.90 22.15 -38.76
N ASP A 93 -19.72 23.43 -39.04
CA ASP A 93 -20.49 24.51 -38.47
C ASP A 93 -21.98 24.41 -38.83
N SER A 94 -22.31 24.01 -40.06
CA SER A 94 -23.66 23.72 -40.47
C SER A 94 -24.27 22.56 -39.69
N ILE A 95 -23.56 21.42 -39.57
CA ILE A 95 -24.03 20.24 -38.84
C ILE A 95 -24.17 20.58 -37.33
N LEU A 96 -23.21 21.30 -36.76
CA LEU A 96 -23.25 21.71 -35.35
C LEU A 96 -24.43 22.64 -35.06
N LYS A 97 -24.72 23.59 -35.98
CA LYS A 97 -25.86 24.51 -35.85
C LYS A 97 -27.19 23.77 -35.94
N ALA A 98 -27.31 22.85 -36.89
CA ALA A 98 -28.53 22.06 -37.12
C ALA A 98 -28.81 21.07 -35.96
N ASN A 99 -27.77 20.55 -35.30
CA ASN A 99 -27.91 19.52 -34.27
C ASN A 99 -27.57 20.03 -32.85
N MET A 100 -27.43 21.34 -32.64
CA MET A 100 -26.97 21.93 -31.35
C MET A 100 -27.83 21.46 -30.18
N ASP A 101 -29.15 21.49 -30.33
CA ASP A 101 -30.07 21.12 -29.26
C ASP A 101 -29.99 19.60 -28.97
N SER A 102 -29.93 18.78 -30.01
CA SER A 102 -29.77 17.33 -29.87
C SER A 102 -28.45 16.95 -29.19
N ILE A 103 -27.33 17.63 -29.51
CA ILE A 103 -26.04 17.45 -28.87
C ILE A 103 -26.13 17.84 -27.39
N CYS A 104 -26.73 19.00 -27.08
CA CYS A 104 -26.81 19.50 -25.71
C CYS A 104 -27.73 18.65 -24.83
N ILE A 105 -28.84 18.15 -25.38
CA ILE A 105 -29.73 17.19 -24.70
C ILE A 105 -28.98 15.87 -24.46
N GLY A 106 -28.25 15.38 -25.44
CA GLY A 106 -27.41 14.18 -25.30
C GLY A 106 -26.33 14.33 -24.25
N LEU A 107 -25.64 15.48 -24.21
CA LEU A 107 -24.65 15.80 -23.19
C LEU A 107 -25.28 15.89 -21.80
N HIS A 108 -26.46 16.50 -21.67
CA HIS A 108 -27.18 16.55 -20.40
C HIS A 108 -27.60 15.17 -19.90
N LYS A 109 -28.04 14.27 -20.80
CA LYS A 109 -28.37 12.89 -20.44
C LYS A 109 -27.17 12.14 -19.89
N ILE A 110 -25.98 12.37 -20.46
CA ILE A 110 -24.73 11.72 -20.03
C ILE A 110 -24.17 12.40 -18.77
N PHE A 111 -24.34 13.71 -18.64
CA PHE A 111 -23.83 14.54 -17.52
C PHE A 111 -24.96 15.37 -16.90
N PRO A 112 -25.75 14.79 -15.99
CA PRO A 112 -26.93 15.45 -15.41
C PRO A 112 -26.63 16.66 -14.54
N ASP A 113 -25.36 16.85 -14.13
CA ASP A 113 -24.92 17.99 -13.33
C ASP A 113 -24.90 19.33 -14.08
N LYS A 114 -25.09 19.32 -15.41
CA LYS A 114 -25.24 20.52 -16.24
C LYS A 114 -26.49 20.42 -17.13
N SER A 115 -27.27 21.47 -17.18
CA SER A 115 -28.44 21.51 -18.06
C SER A 115 -28.06 21.60 -19.54
N ALA A 116 -28.97 21.19 -20.42
CA ALA A 116 -28.80 21.34 -21.89
C ALA A 116 -28.55 22.80 -22.29
N ALA A 117 -29.22 23.77 -21.63
CA ALA A 117 -29.01 25.19 -21.88
C ALA A 117 -27.59 25.66 -21.52
N GLN A 118 -27.04 25.15 -20.39
CA GLN A 118 -25.65 25.43 -19.99
C GLN A 118 -24.65 24.85 -20.98
N PHE A 119 -24.87 23.63 -21.49
CA PHE A 119 -24.02 23.05 -22.54
C PHE A 119 -24.10 23.85 -23.82
N LYS A 120 -25.30 24.33 -24.20
CA LYS A 120 -25.50 25.16 -25.39
C LYS A 120 -24.72 26.49 -25.31
N ALA A 121 -24.87 27.22 -24.20
CA ALA A 121 -24.11 28.45 -23.97
C ALA A 121 -22.60 28.21 -23.96
N HIS A 122 -22.17 27.11 -23.33
CA HIS A 122 -20.75 26.71 -23.25
C HIS A 122 -20.17 26.42 -24.65
N LEU A 123 -20.81 25.59 -25.46
CA LEU A 123 -20.34 25.27 -26.81
C LEU A 123 -20.38 26.48 -27.75
N GLN A 124 -21.40 27.35 -27.64
CA GLN A 124 -21.47 28.59 -28.39
C GLN A 124 -20.31 29.54 -28.07
N LYS A 125 -19.95 29.70 -26.79
CA LYS A 125 -18.78 30.47 -26.36
C LYS A 125 -17.48 29.96 -26.96
N GLY A 126 -17.26 28.62 -26.93
CA GLY A 126 -16.08 27.99 -27.55
C GLY A 126 -16.00 28.20 -29.06
N ARG A 127 -17.16 28.16 -29.73
CA ARG A 127 -17.29 28.39 -31.17
C ARG A 127 -16.97 29.85 -31.52
N GLN A 128 -17.52 30.81 -30.79
CA GLN A 128 -17.26 32.25 -30.99
C GLN A 128 -15.76 32.57 -30.79
N ALA A 129 -15.14 31.96 -29.76
CA ALA A 129 -13.71 32.11 -29.48
C ALA A 129 -12.80 31.40 -30.50
N LYS A 130 -13.36 30.67 -31.47
CA LYS A 130 -12.61 29.86 -32.46
C LYS A 130 -11.51 28.99 -31.81
N SER A 131 -11.80 28.45 -30.62
CA SER A 131 -10.82 27.71 -29.83
C SER A 131 -10.42 26.40 -30.50
N ARG A 132 -9.11 26.10 -30.49
CA ARG A 132 -8.56 24.83 -31.00
C ARG A 132 -8.51 23.72 -29.98
N ASN A 133 -8.70 24.06 -28.68
CA ASN A 133 -8.66 23.09 -27.60
C ASN A 133 -9.67 23.45 -26.52
N TYR A 134 -10.94 23.44 -26.87
CA TYR A 134 -12.02 23.85 -25.98
C TYR A 134 -12.55 22.65 -25.19
N LEU A 135 -12.42 22.70 -23.88
CA LEU A 135 -12.86 21.62 -22.98
C LEU A 135 -14.40 21.55 -22.98
N ILE A 136 -14.97 20.43 -23.42
CA ILE A 136 -16.43 20.24 -23.51
C ILE A 136 -17.04 20.07 -22.12
N TYR A 137 -16.37 19.27 -21.28
CA TYR A 137 -16.79 18.97 -19.92
C TYR A 137 -15.61 19.05 -18.95
N PRO A 138 -15.76 19.72 -17.77
CA PRO A 138 -14.61 20.01 -16.91
C PRO A 138 -14.03 18.81 -16.18
N LYS A 139 -14.85 17.78 -15.89
CA LYS A 139 -14.42 16.57 -15.21
C LYS A 139 -13.86 15.55 -16.20
N ARG A 140 -13.07 14.59 -15.70
CA ARG A 140 -12.73 13.39 -16.46
C ARG A 140 -13.96 12.49 -16.56
N ILE A 141 -14.09 11.77 -17.63
CA ILE A 141 -15.23 10.90 -17.93
C ILE A 141 -14.77 9.46 -18.10
N SER A 142 -15.65 8.51 -17.78
CA SER A 142 -15.39 7.08 -17.95
C SER A 142 -15.39 6.68 -19.43
N TYR A 143 -14.85 5.49 -19.72
CA TYR A 143 -14.88 4.92 -21.09
C TYR A 143 -16.31 4.76 -21.62
N ILE A 144 -17.27 4.41 -20.78
CA ILE A 144 -18.68 4.27 -21.17
C ILE A 144 -19.24 5.64 -21.61
N GLN A 145 -19.08 6.64 -20.76
CA GLN A 145 -19.50 8.02 -21.07
C GLN A 145 -18.79 8.56 -22.33
N TYR A 146 -17.49 8.29 -22.49
CA TYR A 146 -16.76 8.67 -23.69
C TYR A 146 -17.38 8.05 -24.96
N LYS A 147 -17.71 6.75 -24.93
CA LYS A 147 -18.38 6.09 -26.07
C LYS A 147 -19.75 6.69 -26.38
N GLU A 148 -20.53 7.04 -25.36
CA GLU A 148 -21.83 7.70 -25.54
C GLU A 148 -21.66 9.09 -26.15
N VAL A 149 -20.74 9.92 -25.62
CA VAL A 149 -20.43 11.23 -26.21
C VAL A 149 -19.99 11.10 -27.66
N LYS A 150 -19.15 10.13 -27.98
CA LYS A 150 -18.63 9.92 -29.34
C LYS A 150 -19.71 9.52 -30.35
N ARG A 151 -20.88 9.07 -29.90
CA ARG A 151 -22.03 8.77 -30.77
C ARG A 151 -22.85 10.00 -31.13
N LEU A 152 -22.66 11.13 -30.42
CA LEU A 152 -23.42 12.36 -30.68
C LEU A 152 -23.06 12.96 -32.05
N PRO A 153 -24.00 13.68 -32.71
CA PRO A 153 -23.75 14.37 -33.98
C PRO A 153 -22.50 15.26 -33.88
N VAL A 154 -21.73 15.36 -34.98
CA VAL A 154 -20.44 16.04 -35.07
C VAL A 154 -19.31 15.28 -34.33
N PHE A 155 -19.52 14.78 -33.11
CA PHE A 155 -18.50 14.07 -32.32
C PHE A 155 -18.22 12.67 -32.88
N CYS A 156 -19.16 12.05 -33.62
CA CYS A 156 -18.97 10.80 -34.32
C CYS A 156 -18.08 10.93 -35.57
N LEU A 157 -17.86 12.13 -36.07
CA LEU A 157 -17.01 12.37 -37.23
C LEU A 157 -15.54 12.21 -36.88
N ASN A 158 -14.69 11.96 -37.88
CA ASN A 158 -13.26 11.91 -37.65
C ASN A 158 -12.71 13.27 -37.13
N ARG A 159 -11.56 13.23 -36.47
CA ARG A 159 -10.94 14.38 -35.81
C ARG A 159 -10.80 15.63 -36.69
N TYR A 160 -10.51 15.46 -37.97
CA TYR A 160 -10.35 16.58 -38.91
C TYR A 160 -11.69 17.20 -39.32
N LYS A 161 -12.69 16.38 -39.54
CA LYS A 161 -14.03 16.81 -39.99
C LYS A 161 -14.90 17.25 -38.81
N GLY A 162 -14.89 16.49 -37.71
CA GLY A 162 -15.72 16.76 -36.52
C GLY A 162 -15.07 17.70 -35.49
N GLY A 163 -13.75 17.70 -35.38
CA GLY A 163 -13.02 18.50 -34.40
C GLY A 163 -13.04 17.94 -32.98
N PHE A 164 -13.72 16.82 -32.75
CA PHE A 164 -13.73 16.16 -31.45
C PHE A 164 -12.37 15.53 -31.16
N LYS A 165 -11.84 15.79 -29.96
CA LYS A 165 -10.56 15.27 -29.47
C LYS A 165 -10.74 14.70 -28.08
N GLU A 166 -10.11 13.58 -27.82
CA GLU A 166 -10.01 12.96 -26.52
C GLU A 166 -8.55 12.92 -26.06
N LEU A 167 -8.36 13.05 -24.76
CA LEU A 167 -7.10 12.80 -24.10
C LEU A 167 -7.34 11.74 -23.02
N ALA A 168 -6.75 10.57 -23.22
CA ALA A 168 -6.87 9.46 -22.29
C ALA A 168 -5.89 9.62 -21.12
N TYR A 169 -6.37 9.29 -19.94
CA TYR A 169 -5.59 9.23 -18.70
C TYR A 169 -5.83 7.87 -18.06
N ASN A 170 -4.79 7.19 -17.66
CA ASN A 170 -4.92 5.98 -16.86
C ASN A 170 -5.01 6.40 -15.39
N GLN A 171 -6.21 6.28 -14.81
CA GLN A 171 -6.42 6.59 -13.40
C GLN A 171 -6.42 5.31 -12.57
N ARG A 172 -5.63 5.30 -11.48
CA ARG A 172 -5.64 4.23 -10.51
C ARG A 172 -6.91 4.30 -9.67
N LYS A 173 -7.72 3.25 -9.69
CA LYS A 173 -8.96 3.11 -8.93
C LYS A 173 -8.85 1.99 -7.92
N LYS A 174 -9.42 2.19 -6.75
CA LYS A 174 -9.60 1.18 -5.69
C LYS A 174 -11.10 0.88 -5.58
N PRO A 175 -11.59 -0.24 -6.11
CA PRO A 175 -13.03 -0.55 -6.11
C PRO A 175 -13.65 -0.62 -4.72
N PHE A 176 -12.87 -1.05 -3.72
CA PHE A 176 -13.30 -1.13 -2.31
C PHE A 176 -13.01 0.15 -1.50
N GLY A 177 -12.77 1.28 -2.17
CA GLY A 177 -12.60 2.58 -1.52
C GLY A 177 -11.39 2.64 -0.58
N SER A 178 -11.64 2.84 0.72
CA SER A 178 -10.61 2.99 1.75
C SER A 178 -10.07 1.67 2.30
N LEU A 179 -10.63 0.53 1.91
CA LEU A 179 -10.26 -0.78 2.46
C LEU A 179 -8.77 -1.08 2.25
N ALA A 180 -8.02 -1.30 3.34
CA ALA A 180 -6.57 -1.50 3.35
C ALA A 180 -5.78 -0.42 2.57
N ALA A 181 -6.30 0.82 2.52
CA ALA A 181 -5.81 1.87 1.62
C ALA A 181 -4.33 2.21 1.83
N ARG A 182 -3.84 2.17 3.09
CA ARG A 182 -2.44 2.49 3.39
C ARG A 182 -1.49 1.33 3.11
N THR A 183 -1.98 0.10 3.22
CA THR A 183 -1.21 -1.10 2.85
C THR A 183 -1.12 -1.25 1.34
N LEU A 184 -2.23 -1.07 0.61
CA LEU A 184 -2.21 -1.02 -0.85
C LEU A 184 -1.33 0.11 -1.37
N GLY A 185 -1.45 1.28 -0.76
CA GLY A 185 -0.72 2.47 -1.17
C GLY A 185 -1.42 3.27 -2.27
N ASP A 186 -0.77 4.37 -2.66
CA ASP A 186 -1.26 5.31 -3.67
C ASP A 186 -0.21 5.55 -4.74
N VAL A 187 -0.67 6.03 -5.91
CA VAL A 187 0.17 6.57 -6.98
C VAL A 187 0.02 8.09 -7.05
N TYR A 188 0.99 8.77 -7.66
CA TYR A 188 0.86 10.19 -7.94
C TYR A 188 -0.20 10.45 -9.02
N ALA A 189 -0.83 11.62 -8.97
CA ALA A 189 -1.80 12.03 -9.98
C ALA A 189 -1.18 12.12 -11.38
N ASP A 190 0.09 12.52 -11.44
CA ASP A 190 0.95 12.34 -12.61
C ASP A 190 1.62 10.97 -12.50
N THR A 191 1.19 10.04 -13.33
CA THR A 191 1.70 8.66 -13.35
C THR A 191 3.20 8.56 -13.69
N ALA A 192 3.80 9.61 -14.26
CA ALA A 192 5.24 9.67 -14.51
C ALA A 192 6.06 9.71 -13.21
N GLN A 193 5.46 10.21 -12.11
CA GLN A 193 6.12 10.28 -10.80
C GLN A 193 6.07 8.93 -10.04
N GLY A 194 5.35 7.91 -10.56
CA GLY A 194 5.28 6.58 -9.98
C GLY A 194 4.35 6.45 -8.76
N ALA A 195 4.69 5.54 -7.86
CA ALA A 195 3.93 5.24 -6.66
C ALA A 195 4.42 6.01 -5.43
N LYS A 196 3.55 6.21 -4.43
CA LYS A 196 3.83 7.00 -3.22
C LYS A 196 4.23 6.15 -2.02
N ASN A 197 3.51 5.06 -1.77
CA ASN A 197 3.65 4.25 -0.55
C ASN A 197 3.03 2.85 -0.75
N GLY A 198 3.10 2.01 0.28
CA GLY A 198 2.47 0.70 0.35
C GLY A 198 2.97 -0.29 -0.70
N ILE A 199 2.13 -1.25 -1.06
CA ILE A 199 2.40 -2.26 -2.10
C ILE A 199 2.66 -1.58 -3.45
N GLU A 200 1.92 -0.52 -3.78
CA GLU A 200 2.12 0.25 -5.01
C GLU A 200 3.58 0.70 -5.17
N LEU A 201 4.20 1.23 -4.08
CA LEU A 201 5.60 1.69 -4.11
C LEU A 201 6.58 0.53 -4.06
N ALA A 202 6.37 -0.43 -3.16
CA ALA A 202 7.29 -1.54 -2.97
C ALA A 202 7.45 -2.40 -4.23
N PHE A 203 6.39 -2.50 -5.03
CA PHE A 203 6.36 -3.29 -6.27
C PHE A 203 6.20 -2.43 -7.53
N ASP A 204 6.54 -1.14 -7.47
CA ASP A 204 6.34 -0.22 -8.59
C ASP A 204 7.03 -0.70 -9.88
N THR A 205 8.24 -1.24 -9.78
CA THR A 205 8.99 -1.76 -10.94
C THR A 205 8.31 -2.94 -11.63
N ILE A 206 7.56 -3.74 -10.88
CA ILE A 206 6.82 -4.90 -11.39
C ILE A 206 5.46 -4.44 -11.96
N LEU A 207 4.78 -3.55 -11.25
CA LEU A 207 3.47 -3.05 -11.63
C LEU A 207 3.51 -2.13 -12.85
N LYS A 208 4.53 -1.29 -13.02
CA LYS A 208 4.56 -0.27 -14.08
C LYS A 208 4.83 -0.80 -15.48
N GLY A 209 5.42 -2.00 -15.60
CA GLY A 209 5.83 -2.56 -16.88
C GLY A 209 7.03 -1.84 -17.52
N ARG A 210 7.17 -1.97 -18.83
CA ARG A 210 8.24 -1.33 -19.62
C ARG A 210 7.65 -0.54 -20.79
N ASP A 211 8.14 0.69 -20.96
CA ASP A 211 7.72 1.57 -22.05
C ASP A 211 8.08 0.96 -23.42
N GLY A 212 7.18 1.13 -24.38
CA GLY A 212 7.43 0.86 -25.77
C GLY A 212 7.88 2.12 -26.53
N LEU A 213 8.39 1.93 -27.73
CA LEU A 213 8.78 3.00 -28.64
C LEU A 213 8.00 2.87 -29.94
N THR A 214 7.49 3.99 -30.44
CA THR A 214 6.86 4.09 -31.74
C THR A 214 7.41 5.29 -32.49
N HIS A 215 7.50 5.18 -33.80
CA HIS A 215 7.72 6.35 -34.64
C HIS A 215 6.50 6.62 -35.50
N ARG A 216 6.32 7.87 -35.87
CA ARG A 216 5.23 8.30 -36.73
C ARG A 216 5.75 8.54 -38.14
N GLN A 217 5.38 7.66 -39.06
CA GLN A 217 5.78 7.74 -40.45
C GLN A 217 4.59 8.08 -41.36
N LYS A 218 4.84 8.91 -42.36
CA LYS A 218 3.85 9.19 -43.42
C LYS A 218 3.94 8.13 -44.49
N VAL A 219 2.92 7.29 -44.56
CA VAL A 219 2.78 6.30 -45.66
C VAL A 219 1.68 6.81 -46.60
N MET A 220 2.07 7.11 -47.85
CA MET A 220 1.19 7.79 -48.84
C MET A 220 0.61 9.09 -48.26
N ASN A 221 -0.72 9.19 -48.11
CA ASN A 221 -1.39 10.38 -47.56
C ASN A 221 -1.84 10.23 -46.10
N LYS A 222 -1.45 9.17 -45.39
CA LYS A 222 -1.80 8.89 -43.98
C LYS A 222 -0.54 8.85 -43.12
N TYR A 223 -0.66 9.34 -41.90
CA TYR A 223 0.36 9.12 -40.88
C TYR A 223 0.01 7.84 -40.11
N LEU A 224 0.93 6.90 -40.08
CA LEU A 224 0.83 5.65 -39.33
C LEU A 224 1.82 5.73 -38.15
N ASN A 225 1.40 5.21 -37.01
CA ASN A 225 2.32 4.95 -35.89
C ASN A 225 2.85 3.53 -36.09
N ILE A 226 4.13 3.42 -36.32
CA ILE A 226 4.86 2.15 -36.46
C ILE A 226 5.45 1.83 -35.10
N VAL A 227 5.23 0.62 -34.61
CA VAL A 227 5.75 0.16 -33.31
C VAL A 227 7.16 -0.38 -33.53
N ASP A 228 8.16 0.28 -32.95
CA ASP A 228 9.55 -0.14 -32.98
C ASP A 228 9.85 -1.14 -31.87
N VAL A 229 9.36 -0.82 -30.66
CA VAL A 229 9.41 -1.69 -29.49
C VAL A 229 8.03 -1.71 -28.85
N ALA A 230 7.43 -2.88 -28.77
CA ALA A 230 6.14 -3.02 -28.12
C ALA A 230 6.25 -2.75 -26.60
N PRO A 231 5.31 -2.01 -25.99
CA PRO A 231 5.29 -1.87 -24.55
C PRO A 231 5.03 -3.23 -23.91
N ILE A 232 5.63 -3.46 -22.74
CA ILE A 232 5.39 -4.67 -21.93
C ILE A 232 4.56 -4.25 -20.74
N ASP A 233 3.33 -4.71 -20.64
CA ASP A 233 2.43 -4.41 -19.54
C ASP A 233 2.97 -4.90 -18.20
N GLY A 234 2.62 -4.20 -17.13
CA GLY A 234 2.98 -4.59 -15.77
C GLY A 234 2.37 -5.91 -15.35
N CYS A 235 3.01 -6.60 -14.42
CA CYS A 235 2.44 -7.81 -13.83
C CYS A 235 1.35 -7.44 -12.82
N ASP A 236 0.32 -8.25 -12.76
CA ASP A 236 -0.65 -8.22 -11.68
C ASP A 236 -0.03 -8.80 -10.41
N LEU A 237 -0.34 -8.24 -9.25
CA LEU A 237 0.09 -8.74 -7.95
C LEU A 237 -1.05 -9.45 -7.24
N ILE A 238 -0.82 -10.69 -6.85
CA ILE A 238 -1.72 -11.43 -5.96
C ILE A 238 -1.26 -11.18 -4.53
N THR A 239 -2.08 -10.48 -3.75
CA THR A 239 -1.80 -10.18 -2.34
C THR A 239 -2.25 -11.33 -1.44
N THR A 240 -1.85 -11.25 -0.16
CA THR A 240 -2.31 -12.18 0.88
C THR A 240 -3.62 -11.73 1.51
N ILE A 241 -4.03 -10.47 1.29
CA ILE A 241 -5.22 -9.87 1.88
C ILE A 241 -6.47 -10.56 1.34
N ASP A 242 -7.34 -10.98 2.25
CA ASP A 242 -8.69 -11.46 1.97
C ASP A 242 -9.69 -10.31 2.21
N VAL A 243 -10.46 -9.95 1.18
CA VAL A 243 -11.38 -8.80 1.27
C VAL A 243 -12.49 -9.03 2.31
N GLY A 244 -12.97 -10.27 2.43
CA GLY A 244 -14.02 -10.58 3.43
C GLY A 244 -13.50 -10.48 4.86
N MET A 245 -12.31 -11.03 5.13
CA MET A 245 -11.68 -10.92 6.47
C MET A 245 -11.31 -9.47 6.79
N GLN A 246 -10.81 -8.72 5.80
CA GLN A 246 -10.46 -7.30 5.96
C GLN A 246 -11.71 -6.47 6.32
N ASP A 247 -12.84 -6.67 5.64
CA ASP A 247 -14.10 -5.97 5.90
C ASP A 247 -14.64 -6.25 7.30
N ILE A 248 -14.65 -7.53 7.71
CA ILE A 248 -15.07 -7.94 9.06
C ILE A 248 -14.18 -7.29 10.13
N CYS A 249 -12.87 -7.31 9.95
CA CYS A 249 -11.91 -6.71 10.87
C CYS A 249 -12.09 -5.17 10.95
N GLU A 250 -12.28 -4.51 9.80
CA GLU A 250 -12.48 -3.06 9.74
C GLU A 250 -13.75 -2.65 10.47
N LYS A 251 -14.87 -3.32 10.17
CA LYS A 251 -16.15 -3.04 10.82
C LYS A 251 -16.07 -3.26 12.34
N ALA A 252 -15.55 -4.41 12.77
CA ALA A 252 -15.43 -4.72 14.19
C ALA A 252 -14.54 -3.71 14.94
N LEU A 253 -13.43 -3.27 14.30
CA LEU A 253 -12.56 -2.26 14.87
C LEU A 253 -13.25 -0.91 14.99
N VAL A 254 -13.90 -0.43 13.91
CA VAL A 254 -14.58 0.88 13.91
C VAL A 254 -15.72 0.92 14.93
N ASP A 255 -16.51 -0.13 15.01
CA ASP A 255 -17.58 -0.23 16.02
C ASP A 255 -17.01 -0.14 17.44
N LYS A 256 -15.92 -0.83 17.73
CA LYS A 256 -15.25 -0.79 19.04
C LYS A 256 -14.60 0.56 19.33
N LEU A 257 -13.99 1.20 18.32
CA LEU A 257 -13.40 2.53 18.48
C LEU A 257 -14.47 3.59 18.79
N LYS A 258 -15.63 3.53 18.15
CA LYS A 258 -16.79 4.40 18.43
C LYS A 258 -17.33 4.16 19.84
N GLU A 259 -17.49 2.91 20.25
CA GLU A 259 -17.92 2.54 21.60
C GLU A 259 -16.99 3.11 22.70
N LEU A 260 -15.67 3.00 22.48
CA LEU A 260 -14.66 3.44 23.43
C LEU A 260 -14.28 4.92 23.29
N ASN A 261 -14.79 5.61 22.27
CA ASN A 261 -14.35 6.95 21.88
C ASN A 261 -12.81 7.04 21.77
N ALA A 262 -12.21 6.02 21.16
CA ALA A 262 -10.77 5.91 21.00
C ALA A 262 -10.31 6.59 19.71
N THR A 263 -9.13 7.22 19.74
CA THR A 263 -8.63 8.03 18.62
C THR A 263 -7.91 7.24 17.54
N VAL A 264 -7.31 6.09 17.90
CA VAL A 264 -6.55 5.22 16.98
C VAL A 264 -6.83 3.77 17.30
N GLY A 265 -6.93 2.95 16.27
CA GLY A 265 -7.04 1.51 16.41
C GLY A 265 -6.34 0.74 15.29
N VAL A 266 -5.88 -0.46 15.63
CA VAL A 266 -5.16 -1.36 14.73
C VAL A 266 -5.70 -2.78 14.92
N VAL A 267 -5.92 -3.48 13.81
CA VAL A 267 -6.14 -4.94 13.80
C VAL A 267 -5.23 -5.55 12.73
N VAL A 268 -4.54 -6.63 13.07
CA VAL A 268 -3.79 -7.45 12.12
C VAL A 268 -4.18 -8.91 12.31
N LEU A 269 -4.59 -9.55 11.23
CA LEU A 269 -4.89 -10.98 11.18
C LEU A 269 -3.87 -11.65 10.25
N MET A 270 -3.14 -12.64 10.76
CA MET A 270 -2.06 -13.32 10.04
C MET A 270 -2.22 -14.83 10.14
N GLU A 271 -2.04 -15.52 9.04
CA GLU A 271 -2.04 -16.99 8.98
C GLU A 271 -0.76 -17.53 9.61
N VAL A 272 -0.90 -18.49 10.53
CA VAL A 272 0.21 -18.93 11.38
C VAL A 272 1.31 -19.62 10.58
N ALA A 273 0.96 -20.56 9.71
CA ALA A 273 1.93 -21.40 9.00
C ALA A 273 2.69 -20.67 7.88
N THR A 274 2.10 -19.65 7.29
CA THR A 274 2.63 -18.98 6.09
C THR A 274 3.14 -17.56 6.32
N GLY A 275 2.70 -16.92 7.41
CA GLY A 275 2.93 -15.50 7.67
C GLY A 275 2.11 -14.56 6.77
N GLU A 276 1.14 -15.11 6.04
CA GLU A 276 0.27 -14.31 5.18
C GLU A 276 -0.63 -13.37 6.00
N VAL A 277 -0.49 -12.07 5.80
CA VAL A 277 -1.37 -11.07 6.40
C VAL A 277 -2.69 -11.09 5.64
N LYS A 278 -3.73 -11.65 6.26
CA LYS A 278 -5.08 -11.77 5.68
C LYS A 278 -5.90 -10.48 5.83
N ALA A 279 -5.67 -9.76 6.94
CA ALA A 279 -6.25 -8.44 7.15
C ALA A 279 -5.29 -7.54 7.91
N ILE A 280 -5.29 -6.26 7.57
CA ILE A 280 -4.54 -5.22 8.27
C ILE A 280 -5.33 -3.91 8.20
N VAL A 281 -5.82 -3.48 9.35
CA VAL A 281 -6.69 -2.31 9.50
C VAL A 281 -6.02 -1.28 10.37
N ASN A 282 -6.01 -0.04 9.92
CA ASN A 282 -5.38 1.08 10.61
C ASN A 282 -6.35 2.27 10.62
N MET A 283 -7.05 2.50 11.72
CA MET A 283 -8.06 3.55 11.81
C MET A 283 -7.61 4.68 12.73
N THR A 284 -7.80 5.90 12.26
CA THR A 284 -7.55 7.13 13.02
C THR A 284 -8.78 8.02 12.93
N GLN A 285 -9.23 8.56 14.07
CA GLN A 285 -10.37 9.46 14.12
C GLN A 285 -10.06 10.79 13.44
N GLY A 286 -10.90 11.17 12.50
CA GLY A 286 -10.87 12.47 11.82
C GLY A 286 -11.48 13.59 12.68
N ARG A 287 -11.39 14.82 12.19
CA ARG A 287 -11.98 15.99 12.85
C ARG A 287 -13.52 15.97 12.85
N ASP A 288 -14.11 15.23 11.94
CA ASP A 288 -15.54 14.99 11.78
C ASP A 288 -16.07 13.88 12.70
N GLY A 289 -15.19 13.23 13.47
CA GLY A 289 -15.52 12.10 14.34
C GLY A 289 -15.54 10.74 13.64
N GLU A 290 -15.44 10.68 12.32
CA GLU A 290 -15.36 9.44 11.56
C GLU A 290 -13.93 8.89 11.52
N TYR A 291 -13.76 7.61 11.12
CA TYR A 291 -12.49 6.92 11.14
C TYR A 291 -11.96 6.68 9.73
N TYR A 292 -10.67 6.92 9.55
CA TYR A 292 -9.98 6.84 8.26
C TYR A 292 -8.63 6.15 8.37
N GLU A 293 -8.22 5.45 7.32
CA GLU A 293 -6.83 4.98 7.17
C GLU A 293 -5.91 6.14 6.76
N VAL A 294 -5.23 6.75 7.75
CA VAL A 294 -4.31 7.87 7.53
C VAL A 294 -2.86 7.38 7.39
N ARG A 295 -2.44 6.43 8.23
CA ARG A 295 -1.10 5.86 8.30
C ARG A 295 -1.19 4.35 8.56
N ASN A 296 -0.17 3.59 8.17
CA ASN A 296 -0.08 2.17 8.52
C ASN A 296 0.53 2.01 9.92
N ASN A 297 -0.29 2.28 10.93
CA ASN A 297 0.10 2.25 12.34
C ASN A 297 0.59 0.86 12.78
N ALA A 298 0.05 -0.21 12.21
CA ALA A 298 0.42 -1.59 12.53
C ALA A 298 1.92 -1.86 12.34
N ILE A 299 2.52 -1.25 11.31
CA ILE A 299 3.93 -1.46 10.98
C ILE A 299 4.85 -0.33 11.43
N SER A 300 4.32 0.88 11.60
CA SER A 300 5.13 2.09 11.80
C SER A 300 5.19 2.59 13.25
N ASP A 301 4.19 2.27 14.07
CA ASP A 301 4.07 2.86 15.40
C ASP A 301 4.99 2.18 16.39
N MET A 302 5.90 2.98 16.93
CA MET A 302 6.85 2.58 17.97
C MET A 302 6.19 2.74 19.33
N LEU A 303 5.49 1.70 19.78
CA LEU A 303 4.70 1.72 21.00
C LEU A 303 5.35 0.88 22.10
N GLU A 304 5.10 1.25 23.35
CA GLU A 304 5.38 0.40 24.49
C GLU A 304 4.32 -0.70 24.56
N PRO A 305 4.68 -1.99 24.33
CA PRO A 305 3.72 -3.07 24.19
C PRO A 305 2.95 -3.40 25.48
N GLY A 306 3.45 -2.92 26.62
CA GLY A 306 2.85 -3.19 27.92
C GLY A 306 2.78 -4.68 28.22
N SER A 307 1.70 -5.11 28.88
CA SER A 307 1.57 -6.47 29.41
C SER A 307 1.59 -7.60 28.37
N THR A 308 1.47 -7.33 27.07
CA THR A 308 1.70 -8.36 26.05
C THR A 308 3.17 -8.81 26.01
N PHE A 309 4.09 -7.93 26.41
CA PHE A 309 5.52 -8.22 26.48
C PHE A 309 5.90 -9.16 27.65
N LYS A 310 5.06 -9.28 28.69
CA LYS A 310 5.30 -10.20 29.81
C LYS A 310 5.46 -11.64 29.37
N THR A 311 4.81 -12.04 28.28
CA THR A 311 4.98 -13.37 27.67
C THR A 311 6.44 -13.60 27.30
N ALA A 312 7.09 -12.65 26.64
CA ALA A 312 8.50 -12.75 26.28
C ALA A 312 9.39 -12.79 27.53
N SER A 313 9.09 -11.96 28.54
CA SER A 313 9.85 -11.93 29.80
C SER A 313 9.81 -13.26 30.54
N ILE A 314 8.63 -13.84 30.67
CA ILE A 314 8.47 -15.15 31.32
C ILE A 314 9.11 -16.26 30.48
N MET A 315 9.01 -16.21 29.16
CA MET A 315 9.69 -17.18 28.28
C MET A 315 11.22 -17.16 28.47
N VAL A 316 11.85 -16.00 28.63
CA VAL A 316 13.30 -15.91 28.92
C VAL A 316 13.62 -16.66 30.21
N ALA A 317 12.84 -16.45 31.27
CA ALA A 317 13.10 -17.08 32.56
C ALA A 317 12.81 -18.59 32.59
N LEU A 318 11.80 -19.06 31.82
CA LEU A 318 11.51 -20.47 31.60
C LEU A 318 12.64 -21.15 30.81
N GLU A 319 13.09 -20.53 29.71
CA GLU A 319 14.14 -21.05 28.83
C GLU A 319 15.49 -21.18 29.55
N ASP A 320 15.82 -20.22 30.38
CA ASP A 320 17.04 -20.25 31.22
C ASP A 320 16.89 -21.16 32.45
N GLY A 321 15.76 -21.88 32.61
CA GLY A 321 15.49 -22.80 33.72
C GLY A 321 15.43 -22.13 35.10
N LYS A 322 15.15 -20.82 35.14
CA LYS A 322 15.08 -20.07 36.41
C LYS A 322 13.76 -20.28 37.13
N ILE A 323 12.71 -20.57 36.43
CA ILE A 323 11.36 -20.77 36.93
C ILE A 323 10.68 -21.95 36.23
N THR A 324 9.58 -22.43 36.82
CA THR A 324 8.61 -23.34 36.22
C THR A 324 7.23 -22.69 36.24
N PRO A 325 6.23 -23.20 35.51
CA PRO A 325 4.86 -22.69 35.55
C PRO A 325 4.26 -22.58 36.98
N ASP A 326 4.68 -23.47 37.86
CA ASP A 326 4.19 -23.56 39.25
C ASP A 326 5.11 -22.81 40.24
N TYR A 327 6.17 -22.16 39.77
CA TYR A 327 7.05 -21.35 40.63
C TYR A 327 6.26 -20.22 41.30
N ILE A 328 6.32 -20.14 42.64
CA ILE A 328 5.52 -19.19 43.42
C ILE A 328 6.28 -17.92 43.68
N VAL A 329 5.63 -16.80 43.44
CA VAL A 329 6.12 -15.46 43.77
C VAL A 329 5.15 -14.78 44.75
N ASP A 330 5.65 -14.25 45.81
CA ASP A 330 4.86 -13.42 46.70
C ASP A 330 4.79 -11.98 46.16
N THR A 331 3.60 -11.59 45.73
CA THR A 331 3.31 -10.23 45.25
C THR A 331 2.77 -9.32 46.34
N GLY A 332 2.60 -9.85 47.57
CA GLY A 332 2.13 -9.13 48.73
C GLY A 332 0.81 -8.41 48.50
N ASN A 333 0.76 -7.16 48.91
CA ASN A 333 -0.41 -6.29 48.72
C ASN A 333 -0.47 -5.65 47.29
N GLY A 334 0.26 -6.18 46.32
CA GLY A 334 0.30 -5.65 44.97
C GLY A 334 1.16 -4.39 44.79
N GLN A 335 2.06 -4.11 45.71
CA GLN A 335 3.01 -3.02 45.62
C GLN A 335 4.40 -3.50 46.02
N LYS A 336 5.43 -3.14 45.24
CA LYS A 336 6.83 -3.47 45.54
C LYS A 336 7.74 -2.30 45.18
N PRO A 337 8.52 -1.77 46.17
CA PRO A 337 9.56 -0.80 45.86
C PRO A 337 10.66 -1.44 45.00
N MET A 338 11.02 -0.78 43.90
CA MET A 338 12.09 -1.19 42.98
C MET A 338 12.92 0.04 42.61
N HIS A 339 14.15 0.13 43.11
CA HIS A 339 15.12 1.19 42.78
C HIS A 339 14.54 2.62 42.89
N GLY A 340 13.83 2.92 43.99
CA GLY A 340 13.25 4.24 44.26
C GLY A 340 11.91 4.54 43.57
N ARG A 341 11.37 3.58 42.81
CA ARG A 341 10.00 3.63 42.27
C ARG A 341 9.17 2.48 42.84
N VAL A 342 7.86 2.62 42.84
CA VAL A 342 6.94 1.56 43.28
C VAL A 342 6.29 0.90 42.10
N MET A 343 6.57 -0.40 41.88
CA MET A 343 5.85 -1.25 40.96
C MET A 343 4.49 -1.59 41.56
N LYS A 344 3.42 -1.51 40.76
CA LYS A 344 2.06 -1.73 41.23
C LYS A 344 1.29 -2.67 40.32
N ASP A 345 0.55 -3.58 40.94
CA ASP A 345 -0.51 -4.36 40.26
C ASP A 345 -1.78 -3.53 40.15
N HIS A 346 -2.67 -3.87 39.21
CA HIS A 346 -3.89 -3.09 39.00
C HIS A 346 -4.87 -3.14 40.21
N ASN A 347 -4.78 -4.17 41.04
CA ASN A 347 -5.61 -4.37 42.22
C ASN A 347 -4.94 -4.00 43.56
N TRP A 348 -3.79 -3.28 43.56
CA TRP A 348 -3.04 -2.90 44.76
C TRP A 348 -3.91 -2.19 45.81
N HIS A 349 -4.90 -1.41 45.37
CA HIS A 349 -5.84 -0.70 46.25
C HIS A 349 -6.92 -1.63 46.87
N ARG A 350 -6.98 -2.90 46.44
CA ARG A 350 -7.88 -3.93 46.97
C ARG A 350 -7.12 -5.03 47.73
N GLY A 351 -5.87 -4.78 48.11
CA GLY A 351 -5.05 -5.70 48.90
C GLY A 351 -4.13 -6.62 48.11
N GLY A 352 -4.04 -6.45 46.77
CA GLY A 352 -3.13 -7.25 45.96
C GLY A 352 -3.62 -8.70 45.74
N TYR A 353 -2.69 -9.57 45.33
CA TYR A 353 -2.95 -10.98 45.05
C TYR A 353 -2.26 -11.96 46.02
N GLY A 354 -1.31 -11.49 46.84
CA GLY A 354 -0.52 -12.37 47.70
C GLY A 354 0.43 -13.26 46.88
N LYS A 355 0.42 -14.56 47.16
CA LYS A 355 1.27 -15.54 46.48
C LYS A 355 0.60 -16.03 45.20
N LEU A 356 1.33 -15.99 44.10
CA LEU A 356 0.90 -16.40 42.77
C LEU A 356 1.92 -17.33 42.14
N THR A 357 1.45 -18.35 41.43
CA THR A 357 2.25 -19.13 40.48
C THR A 357 2.58 -18.30 39.22
N VAL A 358 3.58 -18.68 38.46
CA VAL A 358 3.91 -18.04 37.17
C VAL A 358 2.71 -18.05 36.23
N THR A 359 1.96 -19.14 36.20
CA THR A 359 0.72 -19.25 35.42
C THR A 359 -0.31 -18.19 35.84
N GLU A 360 -0.56 -18.06 37.12
CA GLU A 360 -1.48 -17.06 37.66
C GLU A 360 -0.95 -15.62 37.48
N ILE A 361 0.36 -15.37 37.58
CA ILE A 361 1.00 -14.06 37.31
C ILE A 361 0.63 -13.58 35.89
N LEU A 362 0.73 -14.44 34.87
CA LEU A 362 0.33 -14.08 33.52
C LEU A 362 -1.22 -14.00 33.41
N GLY A 363 -1.94 -14.89 34.11
CA GLY A 363 -3.41 -14.91 34.12
C GLY A 363 -4.04 -13.62 34.63
N VAL A 364 -3.56 -13.12 35.77
CA VAL A 364 -4.02 -11.85 36.37
C VAL A 364 -3.18 -10.65 35.91
N SER A 365 -2.20 -10.87 35.03
CA SER A 365 -1.32 -9.84 34.50
C SER A 365 -0.56 -9.04 35.58
N SER A 366 -0.05 -9.72 36.63
CA SER A 366 0.68 -9.07 37.71
C SER A 366 1.98 -8.41 37.22
N ASN A 367 2.11 -7.10 37.47
CA ASN A 367 3.33 -6.34 37.23
C ASN A 367 4.39 -6.70 38.27
N VAL A 368 3.99 -6.76 39.55
CA VAL A 368 4.85 -7.09 40.65
C VAL A 368 5.43 -8.49 40.49
N GLY A 369 4.61 -9.47 40.13
CA GLY A 369 5.05 -10.85 39.93
C GLY A 369 6.10 -10.95 38.81
N THR A 370 5.80 -10.43 37.61
CA THR A 370 6.71 -10.49 36.48
C THR A 370 8.02 -9.73 36.76
N SER A 371 7.93 -8.49 37.22
CA SER A 371 9.13 -7.68 37.49
C SER A 371 9.99 -8.25 38.61
N SER A 372 9.38 -8.89 39.64
CA SER A 372 10.12 -9.56 40.69
C SER A 372 10.91 -10.76 40.17
N ILE A 373 10.35 -11.58 39.32
CA ILE A 373 11.06 -12.70 38.68
C ILE A 373 12.28 -12.17 37.93
N ILE A 374 12.09 -11.18 37.07
CA ILE A 374 13.17 -10.68 36.22
C ILE A 374 14.23 -9.97 37.05
N GLU A 375 13.85 -9.15 38.02
CA GLU A 375 14.80 -8.49 38.95
C GLU A 375 15.60 -9.50 39.76
N ASN A 376 14.95 -10.52 40.32
CA ASN A 376 15.62 -11.50 41.15
C ASN A 376 16.67 -12.33 40.39
N PHE A 377 16.40 -12.71 39.16
CA PHE A 377 17.27 -13.60 38.38
C PHE A 377 18.24 -12.87 37.46
N TYR A 378 17.92 -11.64 37.05
CA TYR A 378 18.69 -10.87 36.06
C TYR A 378 19.19 -9.51 36.57
N GLY A 379 18.78 -9.07 37.76
CA GLY A 379 19.17 -7.75 38.32
C GLY A 379 20.66 -7.56 38.44
N SER A 380 21.41 -8.64 38.78
CA SER A 380 22.88 -8.63 38.81
C SER A 380 23.54 -8.62 37.43
N ASN A 381 22.86 -9.10 36.39
CA ASN A 381 23.36 -9.12 35.02
C ASN A 381 22.21 -8.94 34.03
N PRO A 382 21.71 -7.70 33.83
CA PRO A 382 20.60 -7.40 32.93
C PRO A 382 20.85 -7.78 31.46
N GLN A 383 22.13 -7.86 31.05
CA GLN A 383 22.49 -8.26 29.69
C GLN A 383 21.94 -9.66 29.33
N LYS A 384 21.96 -10.61 30.29
CA LYS A 384 21.40 -11.96 30.05
C LYS A 384 19.92 -11.94 29.70
N PHE A 385 19.14 -11.05 30.31
CA PHE A 385 17.72 -10.88 29.98
C PHE A 385 17.56 -10.32 28.57
N VAL A 386 18.32 -9.28 28.22
CA VAL A 386 18.30 -8.67 26.88
C VAL A 386 18.75 -9.69 25.82
N ASP A 387 19.78 -10.49 26.11
CA ASP A 387 20.23 -11.57 25.21
C ASP A 387 19.14 -12.66 25.02
N GLY A 388 18.38 -12.95 26.09
CA GLY A 388 17.21 -13.83 26.01
C GLY A 388 16.13 -13.29 25.08
N LEU A 389 15.82 -12.00 25.12
CA LEU A 389 14.89 -11.35 24.20
C LEU A 389 15.41 -11.38 22.76
N LYS A 390 16.70 -11.16 22.55
CA LYS A 390 17.35 -11.23 21.22
C LYS A 390 17.30 -12.64 20.62
N ARG A 391 17.45 -13.69 21.42
CA ARG A 391 17.28 -15.08 20.96
C ARG A 391 15.91 -15.32 20.32
N MET A 392 14.88 -14.64 20.80
CA MET A 392 13.51 -14.71 20.24
C MET A 392 13.29 -13.77 19.06
N SER A 393 14.31 -13.01 18.64
CA SER A 393 14.27 -12.06 17.52
C SER A 393 13.22 -10.95 17.64
N ILE A 394 12.80 -10.61 18.88
CA ILE A 394 11.76 -9.61 19.13
C ILE A 394 12.27 -8.17 18.93
N ASP A 395 13.59 -7.99 18.96
CA ASP A 395 14.31 -6.72 18.77
C ASP A 395 14.71 -6.48 17.31
N GLN A 396 14.42 -7.41 16.41
CA GLN A 396 14.86 -7.34 15.03
C GLN A 396 13.81 -6.65 14.12
N PRO A 397 14.25 -5.84 13.14
CA PRO A 397 13.38 -5.41 12.08
C PRO A 397 12.94 -6.61 11.24
N LEU A 398 11.70 -6.61 10.80
CA LEU A 398 11.11 -7.73 10.05
C LEU A 398 11.48 -7.70 8.56
N HIS A 399 11.98 -6.57 8.06
CA HIS A 399 12.26 -6.37 6.63
C HIS A 399 11.03 -6.67 5.77
N LEU A 400 9.91 -6.02 6.08
CA LEU A 400 8.64 -6.23 5.43
C LEU A 400 8.71 -5.91 3.93
N GLN A 401 7.84 -6.54 3.15
CA GLN A 401 7.71 -6.28 1.70
C GLN A 401 7.24 -4.85 1.40
N ILE A 402 6.69 -4.13 2.38
CA ILE A 402 6.19 -2.75 2.25
C ILE A 402 7.03 -1.79 3.08
N SER A 403 7.16 -0.57 2.61
CA SER A 403 7.95 0.47 3.28
C SER A 403 7.21 1.10 4.47
N GLY A 404 7.98 1.69 5.38
CA GLY A 404 7.45 2.41 6.55
C GLY A 404 7.49 1.61 7.85
N GLU A 405 8.21 0.49 7.86
CA GLU A 405 8.44 -0.32 9.05
C GLU A 405 9.21 0.45 10.14
N GLY A 406 8.69 0.42 11.37
CA GLY A 406 9.38 0.90 12.56
C GLY A 406 10.49 -0.08 13.00
N LYS A 407 11.57 0.44 13.55
CA LYS A 407 12.68 -0.40 14.04
C LYS A 407 12.51 -0.63 15.54
N PRO A 408 12.32 -1.89 16.00
CA PRO A 408 12.24 -2.20 17.42
C PRO A 408 13.40 -1.61 18.21
N ASN A 409 13.12 -1.10 19.41
CA ASN A 409 14.12 -0.53 20.30
C ASN A 409 14.00 -1.18 21.69
N ILE A 410 14.86 -2.16 21.95
CA ILE A 410 15.02 -2.84 23.26
C ILE A 410 16.41 -2.50 23.77
N ARG A 411 16.47 -1.63 24.77
CA ARG A 411 17.72 -1.07 25.26
C ARG A 411 18.54 -2.09 26.04
N GLY A 412 19.84 -2.14 25.75
CA GLY A 412 20.81 -2.90 26.51
C GLY A 412 21.45 -2.11 27.64
N PRO A 413 22.08 -2.78 28.64
CA PRO A 413 22.70 -2.13 29.81
C PRO A 413 23.81 -1.15 29.46
N LYS A 414 24.42 -1.24 28.30
CA LYS A 414 25.48 -0.34 27.82
C LYS A 414 24.95 0.93 27.16
N GLU A 415 23.64 1.02 26.93
CA GLU A 415 23.03 2.16 26.25
C GLU A 415 22.77 3.33 27.21
N ARG A 416 22.83 4.56 26.68
CA ARG A 416 22.85 5.83 27.43
C ARG A 416 21.70 6.01 28.40
N TYR A 417 20.57 5.46 28.25
CA TYR A 417 19.42 5.70 29.14
C TYR A 417 19.00 4.45 29.92
N PHE A 418 19.86 3.43 29.96
CA PHE A 418 19.60 2.27 30.80
C PHE A 418 19.92 2.60 32.26
N SER A 419 18.94 2.46 33.13
CA SER A 419 19.04 2.70 34.56
C SER A 419 18.65 1.45 35.37
N LYS A 420 18.85 1.46 36.69
CA LYS A 420 18.43 0.35 37.56
C LYS A 420 16.91 0.07 37.45
N THR A 421 16.10 1.10 37.16
CA THR A 421 14.66 0.92 36.98
C THR A 421 14.30 0.33 35.62
N THR A 422 15.18 0.41 34.62
CA THR A 422 14.88 -0.04 33.24
C THR A 422 14.54 -1.52 33.18
N LEU A 423 15.32 -2.39 33.84
CA LEU A 423 15.10 -3.83 33.82
C LEU A 423 13.69 -4.24 34.32
N PRO A 424 13.24 -3.86 35.53
CA PRO A 424 11.91 -4.22 36.01
C PRO A 424 10.78 -3.60 35.18
N TRP A 425 10.95 -2.37 34.63
CA TRP A 425 9.94 -1.76 33.74
C TRP A 425 9.91 -2.39 32.35
N MET A 426 11.07 -2.71 31.80
CA MET A 426 11.19 -3.45 30.54
C MET A 426 10.48 -4.81 30.61
N SER A 427 10.61 -5.51 31.75
CA SER A 427 9.98 -6.83 31.92
C SER A 427 8.45 -6.81 31.77
N ILE A 428 7.82 -5.68 31.95
CA ILE A 428 6.38 -5.48 31.80
C ILE A 428 6.01 -4.67 30.56
N GLY A 429 6.99 -4.46 29.65
CA GLY A 429 6.79 -3.82 28.35
C GLY A 429 6.80 -2.29 28.35
N TYR A 430 7.40 -1.66 29.35
CA TYR A 430 7.74 -0.24 29.34
C TYR A 430 9.22 -0.03 29.01
N GLU A 431 9.60 1.19 28.66
CA GLU A 431 10.96 1.53 28.23
C GLU A 431 11.48 0.70 27.03
N THR A 432 10.57 0.02 26.34
CA THR A 432 10.79 -0.67 25.05
C THR A 432 9.84 -0.10 24.01
N GLN A 433 10.26 -0.10 22.76
CA GLN A 433 9.41 0.38 21.67
C GLN A 433 9.40 -0.67 20.56
N VAL A 434 8.22 -1.23 20.28
CA VAL A 434 8.07 -2.33 19.33
C VAL A 434 6.80 -2.12 18.50
N PRO A 435 6.87 -2.19 17.16
CA PRO A 435 5.67 -2.09 16.34
C PRO A 435 4.66 -3.22 16.64
N PRO A 436 3.36 -2.96 16.53
CA PRO A 436 2.33 -3.99 16.75
C PRO A 436 2.55 -5.28 15.96
N ILE A 437 2.99 -5.18 14.72
CA ILE A 437 3.25 -6.35 13.87
C ILE A 437 4.41 -7.22 14.38
N ASN A 438 5.41 -6.63 15.06
CA ASN A 438 6.51 -7.41 15.66
C ASN A 438 6.01 -8.22 16.85
N ILE A 439 5.12 -7.66 17.67
CA ILE A 439 4.48 -8.40 18.77
C ILE A 439 3.64 -9.54 18.20
N LEU A 440 2.87 -9.29 17.14
CA LEU A 440 2.12 -10.34 16.44
C LEU A 440 3.06 -11.44 15.91
N THR A 441 4.17 -11.08 15.28
CA THR A 441 5.16 -12.03 14.74
C THR A 441 5.75 -12.91 15.85
N PHE A 442 6.01 -12.34 17.02
CA PHE A 442 6.46 -13.09 18.19
C PHE A 442 5.39 -14.10 18.67
N TYR A 443 4.13 -13.68 18.80
CA TYR A 443 3.04 -14.60 19.16
C TYR A 443 2.78 -15.65 18.09
N ASN A 444 2.92 -15.26 16.81
CA ASN A 444 2.87 -16.22 15.69
C ASN A 444 3.94 -17.30 15.82
N ALA A 445 5.16 -16.94 16.21
CA ALA A 445 6.22 -17.93 16.41
C ALA A 445 5.87 -18.93 17.53
N ILE A 446 5.23 -18.48 18.61
CA ILE A 446 4.73 -19.39 19.66
C ILE A 446 3.67 -20.33 19.06
N ALA A 447 2.74 -19.82 18.28
CA ALA A 447 1.71 -20.59 17.60
C ALA A 447 2.30 -21.56 16.55
N ASN A 448 3.36 -21.17 15.86
CA ASN A 448 4.02 -21.88 14.77
C ASN A 448 5.19 -22.76 15.25
N ASN A 449 5.01 -23.51 16.31
CA ASN A 449 5.99 -24.46 16.86
C ASN A 449 7.38 -23.86 17.12
N GLY A 450 7.44 -22.59 17.50
CA GLY A 450 8.68 -21.87 17.80
C GLY A 450 9.40 -21.32 16.57
N VAL A 451 8.83 -21.47 15.38
CA VAL A 451 9.40 -20.94 14.13
C VAL A 451 8.86 -19.55 13.86
N SER A 452 9.73 -18.54 13.91
CA SER A 452 9.39 -17.15 13.55
C SER A 452 9.48 -16.97 12.05
N ILE A 453 8.40 -16.51 11.44
CA ILE A 453 8.29 -16.25 9.99
C ILE A 453 7.97 -14.79 9.71
N ARG A 454 8.42 -14.31 8.54
CA ARG A 454 8.21 -12.94 8.11
C ARG A 454 6.76 -12.72 7.68
N PRO A 455 6.08 -11.67 8.18
CA PRO A 455 4.78 -11.27 7.67
C PRO A 455 4.85 -10.97 6.17
N LYS A 456 3.93 -11.56 5.41
CA LYS A 456 3.90 -11.51 3.94
C LYS A 456 2.63 -10.81 3.46
N PHE A 457 2.76 -9.90 2.49
CA PHE A 457 1.67 -9.11 1.92
C PHE A 457 1.37 -9.46 0.46
N VAL A 458 2.35 -10.01 -0.25
CA VAL A 458 2.23 -10.38 -1.66
C VAL A 458 2.67 -11.83 -1.83
N LYS A 459 1.85 -12.62 -2.53
CA LYS A 459 2.08 -14.05 -2.82
C LYS A 459 2.84 -14.23 -4.13
N ALA A 460 2.38 -13.55 -5.18
CA ALA A 460 2.91 -13.75 -6.53
C ALA A 460 2.74 -12.50 -7.40
N ALA A 461 3.57 -12.41 -8.43
CA ALA A 461 3.40 -11.54 -9.57
C ALA A 461 3.02 -12.40 -10.80
N VAL A 462 1.94 -12.03 -11.48
CA VAL A 462 1.35 -12.79 -12.58
C VAL A 462 1.26 -11.90 -13.82
N ARG A 463 1.51 -12.45 -15.01
CA ARG A 463 1.29 -11.77 -16.29
C ARG A 463 0.59 -12.74 -17.25
N ASP A 464 -0.50 -12.28 -17.86
CA ASP A 464 -1.29 -13.07 -18.82
C ASP A 464 -1.72 -14.45 -18.28
N GLY A 465 -1.95 -14.55 -16.96
CA GLY A 465 -2.32 -15.78 -16.26
C GLY A 465 -1.14 -16.68 -15.83
N GLU A 466 0.08 -16.34 -16.21
CA GLU A 466 1.28 -17.08 -15.82
C GLU A 466 1.98 -16.44 -14.60
N VAL A 467 2.42 -17.26 -13.66
CA VAL A 467 3.19 -16.82 -12.49
C VAL A 467 4.61 -16.48 -12.92
N ILE A 468 4.96 -15.20 -12.88
CA ILE A 468 6.30 -14.69 -13.23
C ILE A 468 7.25 -14.75 -12.04
N LYS A 469 6.71 -14.53 -10.82
CA LYS A 469 7.49 -14.58 -9.59
C LYS A 469 6.61 -14.95 -8.41
N GLU A 470 7.06 -15.90 -7.61
CA GLU A 470 6.47 -16.26 -6.32
C GLU A 470 7.27 -15.66 -5.17
N TYR A 471 6.58 -15.38 -4.08
CA TYR A 471 7.17 -14.90 -2.82
C TYR A 471 6.92 -15.97 -1.74
N PRO A 472 7.89 -16.86 -1.49
CA PRO A 472 7.73 -17.93 -0.52
C PRO A 472 7.66 -17.39 0.92
N THR A 473 7.29 -18.25 1.86
CA THR A 473 7.40 -17.97 3.29
C THR A 473 8.87 -17.90 3.69
N GLU A 474 9.26 -16.83 4.39
CA GLU A 474 10.63 -16.60 4.83
C GLU A 474 10.74 -16.81 6.34
N ILE A 475 11.66 -17.67 6.77
CA ILE A 475 11.94 -17.92 8.17
C ILE A 475 12.92 -16.86 8.68
N ILE A 476 12.52 -16.13 9.75
CA ILE A 476 13.36 -15.18 10.46
C ILE A 476 14.23 -15.93 11.49
N ASN A 477 13.60 -16.80 12.28
CA ASN A 477 14.26 -17.58 13.32
C ASN A 477 13.66 -18.99 13.36
N PRO A 478 14.45 -20.03 13.10
CA PRO A 478 13.95 -21.40 13.04
C PRO A 478 13.54 -21.94 14.42
N LYS A 479 14.00 -21.33 15.52
CA LYS A 479 13.68 -21.81 16.87
C LYS A 479 13.86 -20.72 17.91
N ILE A 480 12.77 -20.10 18.35
CA ILE A 480 12.80 -19.01 19.35
C ILE A 480 13.03 -19.51 20.79
N CYS A 481 12.74 -20.76 21.08
CA CYS A 481 12.93 -21.40 22.40
C CYS A 481 12.93 -22.92 22.26
N SER A 482 13.24 -23.62 23.36
CA SER A 482 13.13 -25.08 23.46
C SER A 482 11.67 -25.55 23.40
N ASP A 483 11.47 -26.81 23.01
CA ASP A 483 10.13 -27.42 22.92
C ASP A 483 9.45 -27.47 24.29
N LYS A 484 10.25 -27.62 25.36
CA LYS A 484 9.78 -27.58 26.76
C LYS A 484 9.20 -26.20 27.11
N THR A 485 9.95 -25.14 26.83
CA THR A 485 9.49 -23.76 27.08
C THR A 485 8.27 -23.43 26.24
N LEU A 486 8.27 -23.90 24.99
CA LEU A 486 7.14 -23.69 24.09
C LEU A 486 5.86 -24.35 24.59
N ALA A 487 5.92 -25.60 25.03
CA ALA A 487 4.77 -26.31 25.61
C ALA A 487 4.25 -25.61 26.88
N GLN A 488 5.15 -25.17 27.75
CA GLN A 488 4.80 -24.44 28.97
C GLN A 488 4.10 -23.11 28.68
N ILE A 489 4.65 -22.31 27.79
CA ILE A 489 4.07 -20.98 27.50
C ILE A 489 2.72 -21.08 26.75
N ARG A 490 2.55 -22.07 25.87
CA ARG A 490 1.27 -22.33 25.20
C ARG A 490 0.17 -22.65 26.21
N GLU A 491 0.46 -23.54 27.17
CA GLU A 491 -0.51 -23.90 28.20
C GLU A 491 -0.85 -22.69 29.10
N ILE A 492 0.17 -21.89 29.47
CA ILE A 492 -0.05 -20.67 30.23
C ILE A 492 -0.96 -19.70 29.44
N LEU A 493 -0.67 -19.45 28.18
CA LEU A 493 -1.46 -18.51 27.35
C LEU A 493 -2.92 -19.00 27.13
N ARG A 494 -3.12 -20.32 27.05
CA ARG A 494 -4.46 -20.92 27.00
C ARG A 494 -5.23 -20.64 28.29
N LYS A 495 -4.60 -20.81 29.46
CA LYS A 495 -5.21 -20.50 30.78
C LYS A 495 -5.48 -19.01 30.96
N VAL A 496 -4.63 -18.12 30.43
CA VAL A 496 -4.85 -16.66 30.47
C VAL A 496 -6.18 -16.29 29.85
N VAL A 497 -6.58 -16.94 28.74
CA VAL A 497 -7.86 -16.70 28.09
C VAL A 497 -8.98 -17.56 28.72
N GLY A 498 -8.71 -18.80 29.09
CA GLY A 498 -9.72 -19.67 29.70
C GLY A 498 -10.16 -19.26 31.11
N GLU A 499 -9.22 -18.87 31.95
CA GLU A 499 -9.40 -18.67 33.38
C GLU A 499 -9.03 -17.25 33.86
N GLY A 500 -8.15 -16.55 33.11
CA GLY A 500 -7.58 -15.25 33.49
C GLY A 500 -8.38 -14.03 33.04
N LEU A 501 -7.70 -12.87 33.04
CA LEU A 501 -8.30 -11.58 32.66
C LEU A 501 -8.65 -11.47 31.18
N ALA A 502 -8.14 -12.36 30.34
CA ALA A 502 -8.42 -12.37 28.91
C ALA A 502 -9.70 -13.17 28.52
N LYS A 503 -10.47 -13.66 29.48
CA LYS A 503 -11.75 -14.36 29.23
C LYS A 503 -12.66 -13.72 28.17
N PRO A 504 -12.82 -12.39 28.10
CA PRO A 504 -13.64 -11.76 27.07
C PRO A 504 -13.17 -11.99 25.63
N ALA A 505 -11.90 -12.36 25.43
CA ALA A 505 -11.35 -12.71 24.11
C ALA A 505 -11.55 -14.19 23.75
N GLY A 506 -12.15 -14.99 24.63
CA GLY A 506 -12.42 -16.41 24.40
C GLY A 506 -13.57 -16.65 23.43
N SER A 507 -13.62 -17.89 22.91
CA SER A 507 -14.69 -18.37 22.05
C SER A 507 -15.41 -19.56 22.70
N LYS A 508 -16.67 -19.77 22.33
CA LYS A 508 -17.44 -20.96 22.72
C LYS A 508 -17.18 -22.15 21.77
N GLN A 509 -16.61 -21.90 20.62
CA GLN A 509 -16.42 -22.88 19.54
C GLN A 509 -15.02 -23.51 19.53
N PHE A 510 -14.02 -22.77 20.01
CA PHE A 510 -12.62 -23.20 20.04
C PHE A 510 -11.85 -22.47 21.16
N HIS A 511 -10.73 -23.06 21.57
CA HIS A 511 -9.87 -22.38 22.53
C HIS A 511 -9.03 -21.29 21.86
N VAL A 512 -8.87 -20.19 22.56
CA VAL A 512 -8.00 -19.07 22.19
C VAL A 512 -6.87 -18.97 23.18
N SER A 513 -5.66 -18.78 22.71
CA SER A 513 -4.48 -18.48 23.51
C SER A 513 -4.05 -17.05 23.27
N GLY A 514 -3.69 -16.32 24.33
CA GLY A 514 -3.25 -14.95 24.14
C GLY A 514 -3.06 -14.18 25.43
N LYS A 515 -2.72 -12.90 25.29
CA LYS A 515 -2.48 -11.99 26.40
C LYS A 515 -3.06 -10.61 26.12
N THR A 516 -3.73 -10.06 27.13
CA THR A 516 -4.15 -8.65 27.13
C THR A 516 -3.00 -7.73 27.51
N GLY A 517 -3.00 -6.53 26.95
CA GLY A 517 -2.11 -5.45 27.31
C GLY A 517 -2.87 -4.19 27.72
N THR A 518 -2.33 -3.47 28.69
CA THR A 518 -2.74 -2.11 29.03
C THR A 518 -1.47 -1.36 29.37
N ALA A 519 -1.14 -0.35 28.59
CA ALA A 519 0.01 0.51 28.81
C ALA A 519 -0.44 1.97 28.88
N GLN A 520 0.19 2.75 29.77
CA GLN A 520 0.04 4.20 29.73
C GLN A 520 0.85 4.75 28.57
N VAL A 521 0.26 5.64 27.77
CA VAL A 521 0.97 6.27 26.66
C VAL A 521 1.74 7.48 27.14
N SER A 522 3.05 7.47 26.93
CA SER A 522 3.92 8.60 27.24
C SER A 522 3.60 9.79 26.33
N GLN A 523 3.50 10.99 26.89
CA GLN A 523 3.23 12.23 26.16
C GLN A 523 4.54 12.99 25.83
N GLY A 524 5.52 12.28 25.29
CA GLY A 524 6.81 12.85 24.92
C GLY A 524 7.59 13.38 26.13
N ALA A 525 8.10 14.60 26.09
CA ALA A 525 8.90 15.22 27.16
C ALA A 525 8.16 15.34 28.52
N ALA A 526 6.82 15.36 28.49
CA ALA A 526 6.01 15.40 29.72
C ALA A 526 5.85 14.01 30.38
N GLY A 527 6.26 12.93 29.73
CA GLY A 527 6.17 11.56 30.22
C GLY A 527 4.74 11.14 30.53
N TYR A 528 4.51 10.49 31.67
CA TYR A 528 3.21 9.99 32.14
C TYR A 528 2.47 10.92 33.10
N LYS A 529 3.00 12.13 33.37
CA LYS A 529 2.54 13.03 34.43
C LYS A 529 1.57 14.12 33.98
N THR A 530 1.00 14.05 32.83
CA THR A 530 0.01 15.03 32.36
C THR A 530 -1.38 14.70 32.91
N GLY A 531 -2.18 15.71 33.19
CA GLY A 531 -3.45 15.58 33.93
C GLY A 531 -4.52 14.65 33.30
N ARG A 532 -4.34 14.17 32.05
CA ARG A 532 -5.16 13.15 31.40
C ARG A 532 -4.24 12.00 30.95
N THR A 533 -4.43 10.83 31.55
CA THR A 533 -3.69 9.62 31.16
C THR A 533 -4.37 8.95 29.98
N ASN A 534 -3.62 8.81 28.87
CA ASN A 534 -4.05 8.01 27.73
C ASN A 534 -3.55 6.58 27.89
N TYR A 535 -4.39 5.62 27.50
CA TYR A 535 -4.08 4.20 27.57
C TYR A 535 -4.05 3.58 26.18
N LEU A 536 -3.08 2.70 25.97
CA LEU A 536 -3.08 1.72 24.90
C LEU A 536 -3.64 0.41 25.45
N VAL A 537 -4.79 -0.01 24.95
CA VAL A 537 -5.39 -1.30 25.27
C VAL A 537 -5.15 -2.24 24.09
N SER A 538 -4.67 -3.45 24.36
CA SER A 538 -4.30 -4.40 23.33
C SER A 538 -4.63 -5.83 23.73
N PHE A 539 -4.79 -6.68 22.74
CA PHE A 539 -4.81 -8.14 22.84
C PHE A 539 -3.97 -8.72 21.70
N CYS A 540 -3.12 -9.67 22.02
CA CYS A 540 -2.39 -10.46 21.01
C CYS A 540 -2.52 -11.94 21.37
N GLY A 541 -2.85 -12.75 20.37
CA GLY A 541 -3.09 -14.18 20.58
C GLY A 541 -3.28 -14.93 19.27
N TYR A 542 -3.64 -16.19 19.38
CA TYR A 542 -3.84 -17.11 18.26
C TYR A 542 -4.96 -18.12 18.56
N PHE A 543 -5.51 -18.67 17.49
CA PHE A 543 -6.62 -19.64 17.56
C PHE A 543 -6.61 -20.56 16.32
N PRO A 544 -7.16 -21.80 16.44
CA PRO A 544 -7.40 -22.52 17.69
C PRO A 544 -6.10 -22.72 18.47
N SER A 545 -6.19 -22.87 19.82
CA SER A 545 -4.98 -23.01 20.67
C SER A 545 -4.16 -24.26 20.34
N GLU A 546 -4.85 -25.34 19.98
CA GLU A 546 -4.27 -26.67 19.74
C GLU A 546 -3.60 -26.76 18.37
N GLU A 547 -4.28 -26.27 17.34
CA GLU A 547 -3.83 -26.26 15.94
C GLU A 547 -4.04 -24.86 15.36
N ALA A 548 -3.20 -23.93 15.75
CA ALA A 548 -3.29 -22.54 15.34
C ALA A 548 -3.16 -22.38 13.81
N LYS A 549 -4.04 -21.60 13.23
CA LYS A 549 -4.16 -21.37 11.80
C LYS A 549 -3.82 -19.96 11.38
#